data_9bc64e8a467c8e7890850e456cc0a949
#
_entry.id   9bc64e8a467c8e7890850e456cc0a949
#
_cell.length_a   1.000
_cell.length_b   1.000
_cell.length_c   1.000
_cell.angle_alpha   90.00
_cell.angle_beta   90.00
_cell.angle_gamma   90.00
#
_symmetry.space_group_name_H-M   'P 1'
#
loop_
_entity.id
_entity.type
_entity.pdbx_description
1 polymer ?
#
loop_
_entity_poly.entity_id
_entity_poly.type
_entity_poly.pdbx_seq_one_letter_code
_entity_poly.pdbx_strand_id
1 'polypeptide(L)'
;PRVLALFAQHYPQIRLKVQVNSTRMIAKNIINREVDLAVVGGEIPDKFRKNLLIEHFVEDEFSLIIPKSHPFASKKQITKEDLYHLNFITLNSNSTIRKFIDNILSQNQIETKQLKIIMQLNSIEGIKTAVSLGLGAAFVSSSAIEKEIELKTIEIVKIEKIRITRTLSIISNPECYKSKAFEFF
;
A
#
# COMPACT_ATOMS: atom_id res chain seq x y z
N PRO A 1 9.07 6.91 4.20
CA PRO A 1 9.60 8.07 4.95
C PRO A 1 10.95 7.79 5.63
N ARG A 2 11.15 6.62 6.27
CA ARG A 2 12.43 6.27 6.97
C ARG A 2 13.63 6.30 6.03
N VAL A 3 13.54 5.69 4.84
CA VAL A 3 14.61 5.70 3.84
C VAL A 3 14.95 7.13 3.41
N LEU A 4 13.93 7.96 3.15
CA LEU A 4 14.12 9.37 2.78
C LEU A 4 14.78 10.18 3.90
N ALA A 5 14.41 9.93 5.16
CA ALA A 5 15.03 10.59 6.30
C ALA A 5 16.50 10.21 6.45
N LEU A 6 16.84 8.91 6.35
CA LEU A 6 18.21 8.42 6.37
C LEU A 6 19.05 9.01 5.22
N PHE A 7 18.47 9.02 4.00
CA PHE A 7 19.14 9.62 2.85
C PHE A 7 19.41 11.12 3.06
N ALA A 8 18.43 11.88 3.55
CA ALA A 8 18.61 13.32 3.81
C ALA A 8 19.65 13.61 4.90
N GLN A 9 19.78 12.72 5.90
CA GLN A 9 20.82 12.83 6.93
C GLN A 9 22.22 12.57 6.38
N HIS A 10 22.38 11.59 5.46
CA HIS A 10 23.67 11.28 4.86
C HIS A 10 24.07 12.27 3.75
N TYR A 11 23.10 12.87 3.09
CA TYR A 11 23.31 13.76 1.95
C TYR A 11 22.55 15.10 2.13
N PRO A 12 22.90 15.90 3.16
CA PRO A 12 22.16 17.12 3.50
C PRO A 12 22.21 18.21 2.40
N GLN A 13 23.19 18.14 1.50
CA GLN A 13 23.34 19.03 0.35
C GLN A 13 22.36 18.71 -0.80
N ILE A 14 21.70 17.52 -0.78
CA ILE A 14 20.80 17.10 -1.84
C ILE A 14 19.37 17.54 -1.51
N ARG A 15 18.75 18.29 -2.38
CA ARG A 15 17.34 18.67 -2.27
C ARG A 15 16.45 17.53 -2.77
N LEU A 16 15.69 16.95 -1.89
CA LEU A 16 14.69 15.94 -2.24
C LEU A 16 13.35 16.60 -2.60
N LYS A 17 12.76 16.20 -3.73
CA LYS A 17 11.39 16.52 -4.10
C LYS A 17 10.60 15.22 -4.20
N VAL A 18 9.63 15.04 -3.32
CA VAL A 18 8.81 13.81 -3.25
C VAL A 18 7.44 14.07 -3.85
N GLN A 19 7.00 13.15 -4.71
CA GLN A 19 5.67 13.16 -5.32
C GLN A 19 4.98 11.82 -5.11
N VAL A 20 3.68 11.83 -4.89
CA VAL A 20 2.83 10.63 -4.80
C VAL A 20 1.77 10.71 -5.89
N ASN A 21 1.78 9.73 -6.79
CA ASN A 21 0.87 9.65 -7.92
C ASN A 21 0.57 8.18 -8.27
N SER A 22 -0.35 7.94 -9.22
CA SER A 22 -0.59 6.60 -9.75
C SER A 22 0.66 6.05 -10.47
N THR A 23 0.84 4.72 -10.46
CA THR A 23 1.95 4.03 -11.16
C THR A 23 2.07 4.48 -12.62
N ARG A 24 0.92 4.65 -13.32
CA ARG A 24 0.90 5.11 -14.72
C ARG A 24 1.48 6.53 -14.87
N MET A 25 1.10 7.45 -13.97
CA MET A 25 1.58 8.83 -14.02
C MET A 25 3.08 8.89 -13.68
N ILE A 26 3.50 8.19 -12.65
CA ILE A 26 4.90 8.10 -12.23
C ILE A 26 5.76 7.51 -13.36
N ALA A 27 5.34 6.41 -14.01
CA ALA A 27 6.06 5.84 -15.14
C ALA A 27 6.25 6.85 -16.27
N LYS A 28 5.21 7.65 -16.57
CA LYS A 28 5.32 8.73 -17.56
C LYS A 28 6.33 9.81 -17.11
N ASN A 29 6.27 10.22 -15.84
CA ASN A 29 7.17 11.27 -15.32
C ASN A 29 8.64 10.81 -15.31
N ILE A 30 8.92 9.53 -15.04
CA ILE A 30 10.27 8.95 -15.18
C ILE A 30 10.76 9.01 -16.63
N ILE A 31 9.93 8.61 -17.59
CA ILE A 31 10.28 8.67 -19.03
C ILE A 31 10.55 10.10 -19.46
N ASN A 32 9.75 11.05 -19.01
CA ASN A 32 9.92 12.49 -19.31
C ASN A 32 11.06 13.15 -18.51
N ARG A 33 11.76 12.41 -17.64
CA ARG A 33 12.84 12.94 -16.78
C ARG A 33 12.38 14.02 -15.79
N GLU A 34 11.09 13.97 -15.41
CA GLU A 34 10.49 14.85 -14.37
C GLU A 34 10.68 14.29 -12.96
N VAL A 35 10.98 12.99 -12.88
CA VAL A 35 11.28 12.22 -11.66
C VAL A 35 12.45 11.31 -11.97
N ASP A 36 13.44 11.25 -11.08
CA ASP A 36 14.65 10.46 -11.29
C ASP A 36 14.46 8.98 -10.94
N LEU A 37 13.76 8.72 -9.83
CA LEU A 37 13.55 7.40 -9.26
C LEU A 37 12.16 7.31 -8.64
N ALA A 38 11.52 6.15 -8.70
CA ALA A 38 10.28 5.92 -7.99
C ALA A 38 10.13 4.50 -7.48
N VAL A 39 9.37 4.36 -6.39
CA VAL A 39 8.88 3.07 -5.89
C VAL A 39 7.42 2.94 -6.27
N VAL A 40 7.07 1.89 -6.99
CA VAL A 40 5.71 1.61 -7.47
C VAL A 40 5.24 0.22 -7.04
N GLY A 41 3.97 0.11 -6.66
CA GLY A 41 3.36 -1.16 -6.27
C GLY A 41 2.17 -1.56 -7.15
N GLY A 42 1.98 -0.86 -8.26
CA GLY A 42 0.95 -1.18 -9.23
C GLY A 42 1.54 -1.69 -10.54
N GLU A 43 0.69 -2.23 -11.39
CA GLU A 43 1.08 -2.70 -12.72
C GLU A 43 1.58 -1.54 -13.58
N ILE A 44 2.76 -1.73 -14.17
CA ILE A 44 3.35 -0.78 -15.11
C ILE A 44 2.80 -1.11 -16.50
N PRO A 45 2.11 -0.17 -17.18
CA PRO A 45 1.59 -0.41 -18.53
C PRO A 45 2.67 -0.84 -19.50
N ASP A 46 2.41 -1.86 -20.34
CA ASP A 46 3.39 -2.46 -21.26
C ASP A 46 4.08 -1.45 -22.16
N LYS A 47 3.34 -0.44 -22.61
CA LYS A 47 3.88 0.64 -23.45
C LYS A 47 5.02 1.44 -22.80
N PHE A 48 5.14 1.41 -21.46
CA PHE A 48 6.20 2.11 -20.74
C PHE A 48 7.35 1.19 -20.34
N ARG A 49 7.12 -0.13 -20.25
CA ARG A 49 8.11 -1.10 -19.74
C ARG A 49 9.43 -1.07 -20.50
N LYS A 50 9.39 -0.89 -21.82
CA LYS A 50 10.59 -0.85 -22.67
C LYS A 50 11.52 0.34 -22.41
N ASN A 51 10.97 1.40 -21.82
CA ASN A 51 11.69 2.66 -21.56
C ASN A 51 12.06 2.82 -20.08
N LEU A 52 11.89 1.77 -19.28
CA LEU A 52 12.14 1.81 -17.84
C LEU A 52 13.04 0.67 -17.42
N LEU A 53 14.00 0.96 -16.55
CA LEU A 53 14.64 -0.03 -15.72
C LEU A 53 13.69 -0.34 -14.56
N ILE A 54 13.37 -1.62 -14.36
CA ILE A 54 12.43 -2.08 -13.34
C ILE A 54 13.17 -3.11 -12.49
N GLU A 55 13.34 -2.81 -11.22
CA GLU A 55 14.03 -3.67 -10.27
C GLU A 55 13.07 -4.06 -9.14
N HIS A 56 13.06 -5.34 -8.79
CA HIS A 56 12.31 -5.81 -7.61
C HIS A 56 12.94 -5.18 -6.36
N PHE A 57 12.08 -4.61 -5.50
CA PHE A 57 12.55 -3.97 -4.27
C PHE A 57 12.16 -4.77 -3.02
N VAL A 58 10.88 -4.95 -2.77
CA VAL A 58 10.37 -5.65 -1.59
C VAL A 58 8.94 -6.13 -1.79
N GLU A 59 8.57 -7.21 -1.12
CA GLU A 59 7.18 -7.64 -0.99
C GLU A 59 6.45 -6.79 0.06
N ASP A 60 5.27 -6.29 -0.29
CA ASP A 60 4.36 -5.52 0.57
C ASP A 60 3.11 -6.36 0.84
N GLU A 61 2.84 -6.66 2.10
CA GLU A 61 1.68 -7.43 2.52
C GLU A 61 0.58 -6.52 3.05
N PHE A 62 -0.66 -6.76 2.63
CA PHE A 62 -1.83 -6.08 3.16
C PHE A 62 -2.48 -6.93 4.25
N SER A 63 -2.62 -6.35 5.43
CA SER A 63 -3.28 -6.96 6.58
C SER A 63 -4.71 -6.45 6.72
N LEU A 64 -5.62 -7.35 7.12
CA LEU A 64 -6.91 -6.94 7.66
C LEU A 64 -6.70 -6.42 9.07
N ILE A 65 -7.04 -5.15 9.30
CA ILE A 65 -6.99 -4.51 10.60
C ILE A 65 -8.39 -4.26 11.14
N ILE A 66 -8.54 -4.41 12.45
CA ILE A 66 -9.77 -4.16 13.20
C ILE A 66 -9.46 -3.37 14.47
N PRO A 67 -10.46 -2.73 15.08
CA PRO A 67 -10.29 -2.08 16.38
C PRO A 67 -9.86 -3.09 17.44
N LYS A 68 -9.04 -2.66 18.39
CA LYS A 68 -8.65 -3.51 19.55
C LYS A 68 -9.85 -4.05 20.33
N SER A 69 -10.96 -3.30 20.39
CA SER A 69 -12.19 -3.66 21.08
C SER A 69 -13.09 -4.62 20.29
N HIS A 70 -12.75 -4.94 19.03
CA HIS A 70 -13.60 -5.77 18.20
C HIS A 70 -13.63 -7.23 18.71
N PRO A 71 -14.78 -7.95 18.68
CA PRO A 71 -14.86 -9.35 19.12
C PRO A 71 -13.86 -10.29 18.43
N PHE A 72 -13.49 -10.00 17.19
CA PHE A 72 -12.49 -10.78 16.45
C PHE A 72 -11.03 -10.46 16.86
N ALA A 73 -10.77 -9.44 17.68
CA ALA A 73 -9.43 -9.12 18.14
C ALA A 73 -8.79 -10.24 18.98
N SER A 74 -9.60 -11.08 19.62
CA SER A 74 -9.13 -12.27 20.33
C SER A 74 -8.91 -13.49 19.44
N LYS A 75 -9.43 -13.46 18.19
CA LYS A 75 -9.25 -14.55 17.22
C LYS A 75 -7.92 -14.35 16.49
N LYS A 76 -7.11 -15.41 16.41
CA LYS A 76 -5.88 -15.39 15.59
C LYS A 76 -6.18 -15.38 14.10
N GLN A 77 -7.33 -15.90 13.71
CA GLN A 77 -7.74 -16.11 12.33
C GLN A 77 -9.27 -16.11 12.22
N ILE A 78 -9.77 -15.65 11.09
CA ILE A 78 -11.18 -15.65 10.71
C ILE A 78 -11.37 -16.35 9.37
N THR A 79 -12.58 -16.79 9.08
CA THR A 79 -12.96 -17.35 7.78
C THR A 79 -13.28 -16.24 6.78
N LYS A 80 -13.42 -16.58 5.49
CA LYS A 80 -13.88 -15.61 4.48
C LYS A 80 -15.34 -15.21 4.67
N GLU A 81 -16.16 -16.09 5.24
CA GLU A 81 -17.56 -15.81 5.60
C GLU A 81 -17.67 -14.75 6.70
N ASP A 82 -16.75 -14.75 7.66
CA ASP A 82 -16.68 -13.73 8.72
C ASP A 82 -16.52 -12.30 8.14
N LEU A 83 -15.91 -12.16 6.94
CA LEU A 83 -15.74 -10.85 6.30
C LEU A 83 -17.06 -10.16 5.99
N TYR A 84 -18.11 -10.91 5.66
CA TYR A 84 -19.43 -10.33 5.35
C TYR A 84 -20.15 -9.76 6.59
N HIS A 85 -19.64 -10.08 7.78
CA HIS A 85 -20.13 -9.54 9.05
C HIS A 85 -19.39 -8.28 9.52
N LEU A 86 -18.28 -7.92 8.84
CA LEU A 86 -17.51 -6.73 9.16
C LEU A 86 -18.04 -5.49 8.43
N ASN A 87 -18.01 -4.35 9.10
CA ASN A 87 -18.16 -3.04 8.47
C ASN A 87 -16.80 -2.59 7.93
N PHE A 88 -16.69 -2.29 6.64
CA PHE A 88 -15.43 -1.91 6.03
C PHE A 88 -15.29 -0.40 5.82
N ILE A 89 -14.09 0.10 6.09
CA ILE A 89 -13.62 1.42 5.73
C ILE A 89 -12.56 1.21 4.64
N THR A 90 -12.71 1.86 3.49
CA THR A 90 -11.87 1.57 2.32
C THR A 90 -11.37 2.84 1.65
N LEU A 91 -10.36 2.71 0.79
CA LEU A 91 -10.09 3.74 -0.20
C LEU A 91 -11.25 3.81 -1.21
N ASN A 92 -11.42 4.95 -1.87
CA ASN A 92 -12.46 5.07 -2.90
C ASN A 92 -12.23 4.10 -4.07
N SER A 93 -13.28 3.83 -4.85
CA SER A 93 -13.29 2.82 -5.92
C SER A 93 -12.30 3.09 -7.06
N ASN A 94 -11.83 4.33 -7.23
CA ASN A 94 -10.84 4.68 -8.25
C ASN A 94 -9.40 4.36 -7.81
N SER A 95 -9.17 4.10 -6.52
CA SER A 95 -7.84 3.76 -6.00
C SER A 95 -7.31 2.46 -6.60
N THR A 96 -6.07 2.48 -7.08
CA THR A 96 -5.38 1.29 -7.58
C THR A 96 -5.17 0.26 -6.47
N ILE A 97 -4.91 0.69 -5.24
CA ILE A 97 -4.80 -0.18 -4.06
C ILE A 97 -6.13 -0.88 -3.79
N ARG A 98 -7.25 -0.14 -3.81
CA ARG A 98 -8.57 -0.73 -3.61
C ARG A 98 -8.87 -1.78 -4.67
N LYS A 99 -8.66 -1.48 -5.95
CA LYS A 99 -8.86 -2.42 -7.05
C LYS A 99 -7.98 -3.66 -6.93
N PHE A 100 -6.73 -3.49 -6.51
CA PHE A 100 -5.81 -4.60 -6.26
C PHE A 100 -6.34 -5.53 -5.17
N ILE A 101 -6.75 -4.99 -4.02
CA ILE A 101 -7.31 -5.77 -2.91
C ILE A 101 -8.59 -6.49 -3.34
N ASP A 102 -9.53 -5.79 -3.99
CA ASP A 102 -10.78 -6.36 -4.49
C ASP A 102 -10.53 -7.50 -5.48
N ASN A 103 -9.51 -7.38 -6.34
CA ASN A 103 -9.12 -8.43 -7.28
C ASN A 103 -8.63 -9.69 -6.55
N ILE A 104 -7.73 -9.55 -5.58
CA ILE A 104 -7.22 -10.70 -4.80
C ILE A 104 -8.35 -11.35 -4.00
N LEU A 105 -9.24 -10.59 -3.38
CA LEU A 105 -10.40 -11.10 -2.68
C LEU A 105 -11.31 -11.91 -3.63
N SER A 106 -11.59 -11.37 -4.82
CA SER A 106 -12.40 -12.04 -5.83
C SER A 106 -11.76 -13.33 -6.35
N GLN A 107 -10.45 -13.37 -6.56
CA GLN A 107 -9.70 -14.58 -6.93
C GLN A 107 -9.83 -15.67 -5.86
N ASN A 108 -10.01 -15.28 -4.60
CA ASN A 108 -10.25 -16.18 -3.48
C ASN A 108 -11.74 -16.45 -3.21
N GLN A 109 -12.60 -16.21 -4.21
CA GLN A 109 -14.04 -16.48 -4.14
C GLN A 109 -14.80 -15.65 -3.09
N ILE A 110 -14.30 -14.45 -2.78
CA ILE A 110 -15.00 -13.48 -1.93
C ILE A 110 -15.75 -12.50 -2.85
N GLU A 111 -17.05 -12.42 -2.66
CA GLU A 111 -17.90 -11.48 -3.41
C GLU A 111 -17.76 -10.07 -2.83
N THR A 112 -16.82 -9.31 -3.36
CA THR A 112 -16.49 -7.97 -2.83
C THR A 112 -17.65 -7.00 -2.85
N LYS A 113 -18.65 -7.22 -3.72
CA LYS A 113 -19.89 -6.44 -3.77
C LYS A 113 -20.80 -6.67 -2.55
N GLN A 114 -20.66 -7.79 -1.86
CA GLN A 114 -21.42 -8.12 -0.66
C GLN A 114 -20.71 -7.61 0.62
N LEU A 115 -19.47 -7.17 0.53
CA LEU A 115 -18.78 -6.57 1.68
C LEU A 115 -19.46 -5.26 2.07
N LYS A 116 -19.73 -5.11 3.36
CA LYS A 116 -20.44 -3.97 3.92
C LYS A 116 -19.53 -2.74 4.05
N ILE A 117 -19.42 -1.95 2.99
CA ILE A 117 -18.61 -0.74 2.98
C ILE A 117 -19.43 0.40 3.58
N ILE A 118 -19.02 0.88 4.75
CA ILE A 118 -19.72 1.96 5.46
C ILE A 118 -19.06 3.32 5.24
N MET A 119 -17.79 3.35 4.83
CA MET A 119 -17.05 4.61 4.62
C MET A 119 -15.99 4.46 3.54
N GLN A 120 -15.80 5.49 2.73
CA GLN A 120 -14.71 5.60 1.77
C GLN A 120 -13.89 6.86 2.04
N LEU A 121 -12.57 6.71 2.10
CA LEU A 121 -11.62 7.79 2.38
C LEU A 121 -10.52 7.82 1.30
N ASN A 122 -9.86 8.96 1.14
CA ASN A 122 -8.75 9.12 0.21
C ASN A 122 -7.37 9.02 0.88
N SER A 123 -7.34 8.74 2.18
CA SER A 123 -6.12 8.73 2.98
C SER A 123 -6.01 7.45 3.80
N ILE A 124 -4.86 6.79 3.71
CA ILE A 124 -4.54 5.63 4.56
C ILE A 124 -4.50 6.03 6.03
N GLU A 125 -3.97 7.21 6.36
CA GLU A 125 -3.97 7.73 7.73
C GLU A 125 -5.39 7.92 8.26
N GLY A 126 -6.29 8.46 7.44
CA GLY A 126 -7.71 8.58 7.79
C GLY A 126 -8.36 7.21 8.03
N ILE A 127 -8.05 6.21 7.21
CA ILE A 127 -8.55 4.83 7.38
C ILE A 127 -8.04 4.25 8.72
N LYS A 128 -6.74 4.33 9.00
CA LYS A 128 -6.16 3.83 10.26
C LYS A 128 -6.80 4.49 11.48
N THR A 129 -6.95 5.80 11.43
CA THR A 129 -7.62 6.56 12.51
C THR A 129 -9.06 6.10 12.69
N ALA A 130 -9.83 5.96 11.63
CA ALA A 130 -11.23 5.50 11.71
C ALA A 130 -11.35 4.09 12.30
N VAL A 131 -10.43 3.16 11.91
CA VAL A 131 -10.37 1.82 12.51
C VAL A 131 -10.01 1.90 14.00
N SER A 132 -9.00 2.69 14.38
CA SER A 132 -8.58 2.87 15.78
C SER A 132 -9.72 3.41 16.67
N LEU A 133 -10.61 4.23 16.09
CA LEU A 133 -11.79 4.78 16.76
C LEU A 133 -12.99 3.80 16.81
N GLY A 134 -12.85 2.59 16.30
CA GLY A 134 -13.88 1.56 16.39
C GLY A 134 -14.92 1.57 15.27
N LEU A 135 -14.72 2.35 14.21
CA LEU A 135 -15.74 2.52 13.16
C LEU A 135 -15.86 1.29 12.24
N GLY A 136 -14.82 0.44 12.15
CA GLY A 136 -14.89 -0.75 11.31
C GLY A 136 -13.53 -1.39 11.06
N ALA A 137 -13.45 -2.22 10.02
CA ALA A 137 -12.27 -2.95 9.59
C ALA A 137 -11.71 -2.36 8.27
N ALA A 138 -10.44 -2.59 8.00
CA ALA A 138 -9.83 -2.15 6.74
C ALA A 138 -8.68 -3.08 6.32
N PHE A 139 -8.39 -3.10 5.01
CA PHE A 139 -7.16 -3.66 4.48
C PHE A 139 -6.13 -2.55 4.28
N VAL A 140 -4.98 -2.66 4.92
CA VAL A 140 -3.87 -1.70 4.80
C VAL A 140 -2.53 -2.43 4.72
N SER A 141 -1.53 -1.79 4.12
CA SER A 141 -0.16 -2.32 4.11
C SER A 141 0.35 -2.51 5.55
N SER A 142 0.93 -3.66 5.83
CA SER A 142 1.46 -4.00 7.15
C SER A 142 2.55 -3.04 7.60
N SER A 143 3.33 -2.50 6.65
CA SER A 143 4.37 -1.50 6.92
C SER A 143 3.81 -0.12 7.32
N ALA A 144 2.52 0.13 7.08
CA ALA A 144 1.89 1.41 7.41
C ALA A 144 1.28 1.47 8.81
N ILE A 145 1.23 0.34 9.54
CA ILE A 145 0.50 0.22 10.81
C ILE A 145 1.37 -0.06 12.03
N GLU A 146 2.70 -0.04 11.89
CA GLU A 146 3.64 -0.30 12.99
C GLU A 146 3.31 0.52 14.23
N LYS A 147 3.03 1.82 14.06
CA LYS A 147 2.71 2.74 15.15
C LYS A 147 1.40 2.37 15.86
N GLU A 148 0.36 2.03 15.12
CA GLU A 148 -0.94 1.66 15.69
C GLU A 148 -0.86 0.33 16.46
N ILE A 149 -0.02 -0.61 15.98
CA ILE A 149 0.25 -1.86 16.69
C ILE A 149 1.02 -1.60 17.99
N GLU A 150 2.07 -0.78 17.97
CA GLU A 150 2.82 -0.37 19.18
C GLU A 150 1.91 0.30 20.20
N LEU A 151 1.02 1.19 19.75
CA LEU A 151 0.03 1.88 20.57
C LEU A 151 -1.15 1.00 21.00
N LYS A 152 -1.24 -0.22 20.48
CA LYS A 152 -2.32 -1.19 20.76
C LYS A 152 -3.72 -0.63 20.50
N THR A 153 -3.87 0.18 19.45
CA THR A 153 -5.17 0.76 19.06
C THR A 153 -5.92 -0.09 18.07
N ILE A 154 -5.19 -0.94 17.31
CA ILE A 154 -5.73 -1.88 16.35
C ILE A 154 -5.14 -3.27 16.56
N GLU A 155 -5.79 -4.28 15.97
CA GLU A 155 -5.29 -5.66 15.87
C GLU A 155 -5.28 -6.10 14.40
N ILE A 156 -4.29 -6.95 14.06
CA ILE A 156 -4.25 -7.66 12.79
C ILE A 156 -4.97 -8.99 12.94
N VAL A 157 -5.89 -9.27 12.03
CA VAL A 157 -6.56 -10.56 11.95
C VAL A 157 -6.23 -11.22 10.61
N LYS A 158 -5.78 -12.46 10.65
CA LYS A 158 -5.51 -13.25 9.45
C LYS A 158 -6.81 -13.83 8.90
N ILE A 159 -6.89 -13.95 7.58
CA ILE A 159 -7.98 -14.66 6.91
C ILE A 159 -7.47 -16.03 6.50
N GLU A 160 -8.27 -17.08 6.73
CA GLU A 160 -7.87 -18.45 6.39
C GLU A 160 -7.49 -18.58 4.91
N LYS A 161 -6.27 -19.11 4.66
CA LYS A 161 -5.75 -19.41 3.33
C LYS A 161 -5.66 -18.21 2.37
N ILE A 162 -5.83 -16.98 2.88
CA ILE A 162 -5.75 -15.77 2.06
C ILE A 162 -4.58 -14.91 2.55
N ARG A 163 -3.72 -14.58 1.60
CA ARG A 163 -2.62 -13.64 1.78
C ARG A 163 -2.67 -12.62 0.64
N ILE A 164 -2.64 -11.36 0.99
CA ILE A 164 -2.70 -10.26 0.02
C ILE A 164 -1.32 -9.62 -0.04
N THR A 165 -0.54 -9.97 -1.06
CA THR A 165 0.81 -9.45 -1.25
C THR A 165 0.96 -8.82 -2.62
N ARG A 166 1.82 -7.83 -2.72
CA ARG A 166 2.26 -7.24 -3.98
C ARG A 166 3.76 -7.00 -3.94
N THR A 167 4.38 -7.00 -5.11
CA THR A 167 5.76 -6.57 -5.28
C THR A 167 5.81 -5.05 -5.39
N LEU A 168 6.64 -4.41 -4.57
CA LEU A 168 7.09 -3.05 -4.83
C LEU A 168 8.33 -3.11 -5.70
N SER A 169 8.35 -2.28 -6.75
CA SER A 169 9.49 -2.18 -7.67
C SER A 169 10.04 -0.77 -7.68
N ILE A 170 11.37 -0.67 -7.75
CA ILE A 170 12.04 0.57 -8.09
C ILE A 170 12.03 0.72 -9.60
N ILE A 171 11.65 1.91 -10.09
CA ILE A 171 11.70 2.22 -11.51
C ILE A 171 12.52 3.48 -11.76
N SER A 172 13.31 3.46 -12.83
CA SER A 172 14.14 4.58 -13.28
C SER A 172 14.24 4.59 -14.80
N ASN A 173 14.73 5.70 -15.35
CA ASN A 173 15.02 5.79 -16.78
C ASN A 173 16.45 5.27 -17.03
N PRO A 174 16.67 4.23 -17.84
CA PRO A 174 17.99 3.66 -18.12
C PRO A 174 18.94 4.64 -18.84
N GLU A 175 18.40 5.64 -19.52
CA GLU A 175 19.18 6.66 -20.25
C GLU A 175 19.58 7.86 -19.38
N CYS A 176 19.09 7.96 -18.14
CA CYS A 176 19.46 9.04 -17.24
C CYS A 176 20.81 8.79 -16.59
N TYR A 177 21.60 9.85 -16.45
CA TYR A 177 22.83 9.81 -15.68
C TYR A 177 22.54 9.46 -14.22
N LYS A 178 23.14 8.36 -13.76
CA LYS A 178 23.07 7.96 -12.36
C LYS A 178 24.12 8.73 -11.57
N SER A 179 23.69 9.72 -10.80
CA SER A 179 24.59 10.40 -9.86
C SER A 179 25.00 9.44 -8.74
N LYS A 180 26.12 9.71 -8.05
CA LYS A 180 26.50 8.93 -6.86
C LYS A 180 25.37 8.86 -5.82
N ALA A 181 24.61 9.93 -5.67
CA ALA A 181 23.44 9.97 -4.79
C ALA A 181 22.32 9.01 -5.24
N PHE A 182 22.13 8.83 -6.54
CA PHE A 182 21.20 7.86 -7.10
C PHE A 182 21.61 6.42 -6.79
N GLU A 183 22.90 6.11 -6.84
CA GLU A 183 23.43 4.76 -6.55
C GLU A 183 23.30 4.38 -5.08
N PHE A 184 23.25 5.37 -4.19
CA PHE A 184 23.09 5.18 -2.75
C PHE A 184 21.64 5.09 -2.28
N PHE A 185 20.67 5.48 -3.08
CA PHE A 185 19.26 5.39 -2.76
C PHE A 185 18.68 4.02 -3.09
#